data_f7ea438ae1c3af2f05d6065ab0b64423
#
_entry.id   f7ea438ae1c3af2f05d6065ab0b64423
#
_cell.length_a   1.000
_cell.length_b   1.000
_cell.length_c   1.000
_cell.angle_alpha   90.00
_cell.angle_beta   90.00
_cell.angle_gamma   90.00
#
_symmetry.space_group_name_H-M   'P 1'
#
loop_
_entity.id
_entity.type
_entity.pdbx_description
1 polymer ?
#
loop_
_entity_poly.entity_id
_entity_poly.type
_entity_poly.pdbx_seq_one_letter_code
_entity_poly.pdbx_strand_id
1 'polypeptide(L)'
;MNFVYNTPILNKINIPNIQFRAAENYAGTLAPKKDSFSTNPLYDNFVDRNTLTQIAKSNPRIMELLKSNQVRLDVNIRELEKLKHGHLMDTRVTAAKIYSALPQNLKSEVNLMDLQQAAMLHDYGKVLIPDKILNKNGKLTDKEKEIMKLHSELGYELLKEQGVNENVLNLVKYHHQTPDGNGYPEITNDFKPDISSQILAAADKYSALREKRSYKDAMTRDEALAVIQEDVTNGLIAPEVYSALARI
;
A
#
# COMPACT_ATOMS: atom_id res chain seq x y z
N MET A 1 -16.67 -37.51 4.67
CA MET A 1 -17.65 -36.49 5.02
C MET A 1 -17.17 -35.16 4.46
N ASN A 2 -17.78 -34.74 3.35
CA ASN A 2 -17.44 -33.47 2.70
C ASN A 2 -18.23 -32.36 3.35
N PHE A 3 -17.54 -31.47 4.05
CA PHE A 3 -18.18 -30.23 4.54
C PHE A 3 -18.24 -29.22 3.40
N VAL A 4 -19.43 -29.05 2.83
CA VAL A 4 -19.75 -27.98 1.91
C VAL A 4 -20.00 -26.73 2.75
N TYR A 5 -19.08 -25.79 2.73
CA TYR A 5 -19.33 -24.45 3.29
C TYR A 5 -20.25 -23.67 2.34
N ASN A 6 -21.51 -23.67 2.70
CA ASN A 6 -22.54 -22.85 2.06
C ASN A 6 -22.40 -21.43 2.65
N THR A 7 -21.81 -20.49 1.93
CA THR A 7 -21.72 -19.07 2.31
C THR A 7 -22.80 -18.28 1.56
N PRO A 8 -23.94 -17.93 2.23
CA PRO A 8 -25.07 -17.28 1.55
C PRO A 8 -24.90 -15.77 1.30
N ILE A 9 -23.79 -15.14 1.68
CA ILE A 9 -23.66 -13.67 1.71
C ILE A 9 -22.92 -13.12 0.48
N LEU A 10 -22.04 -13.90 -0.16
CA LEU A 10 -21.20 -13.42 -1.26
C LEU A 10 -21.97 -13.20 -2.59
N ASN A 11 -23.16 -13.75 -2.75
CA ASN A 11 -23.93 -13.65 -4.02
C ASN A 11 -24.69 -12.33 -4.22
N LYS A 12 -24.54 -11.32 -3.36
CA LYS A 12 -25.25 -10.03 -3.49
C LYS A 12 -24.35 -8.80 -3.64
N ILE A 13 -23.03 -8.96 -3.58
CA ILE A 13 -22.10 -7.86 -3.88
C ILE A 13 -21.77 -7.99 -5.37
N ASN A 14 -22.50 -7.24 -6.20
CA ASN A 14 -22.20 -7.11 -7.62
C ASN A 14 -20.96 -6.21 -7.74
N ILE A 15 -19.76 -6.80 -7.64
CA ILE A 15 -18.50 -6.09 -7.88
C ILE A 15 -18.39 -5.99 -9.41
N PRO A 16 -18.46 -4.78 -10.00
CA PRO A 16 -18.24 -4.64 -11.44
C PRO A 16 -16.85 -5.18 -11.76
N ASN A 17 -16.75 -6.02 -12.78
CA ASN A 17 -15.48 -6.49 -13.31
C ASN A 17 -14.68 -5.28 -13.78
N ILE A 18 -13.71 -4.82 -12.98
CA ILE A 18 -12.94 -3.61 -13.25
C ILE A 18 -11.90 -3.97 -14.31
N GLN A 19 -12.29 -3.90 -15.57
CA GLN A 19 -11.34 -3.87 -16.67
C GLN A 19 -10.67 -2.50 -16.68
N PHE A 20 -9.41 -2.44 -16.22
CA PHE A 20 -8.55 -1.30 -16.48
C PHE A 20 -8.38 -1.18 -17.99
N ARG A 21 -9.00 -0.17 -18.62
CA ARG A 21 -8.65 0.20 -20.00
C ARG A 21 -7.18 0.58 -19.98
N ALA A 22 -6.38 -0.14 -20.78
CA ALA A 22 -4.99 0.18 -21.00
C ALA A 22 -4.85 1.67 -21.33
N ALA A 23 -4.04 2.36 -20.54
CA ALA A 23 -3.70 3.76 -20.78
C ALA A 23 -2.66 3.82 -21.90
N GLU A 24 -3.13 3.65 -23.16
CA GLU A 24 -2.27 3.71 -24.35
C GLU A 24 -1.74 5.12 -24.67
N ASN A 25 -2.02 6.16 -23.86
CA ASN A 25 -1.69 7.56 -24.19
C ASN A 25 -0.98 8.34 -23.08
N TYR A 26 -0.12 7.72 -22.25
CA TYR A 26 0.63 8.47 -21.24
C TYR A 26 2.08 8.84 -21.60
N ALA A 27 2.44 8.77 -22.89
CA ALA A 27 3.78 9.17 -23.37
C ALA A 27 3.94 10.68 -23.65
N GLY A 28 2.97 11.51 -23.37
CA GLY A 28 3.05 12.93 -23.76
C GLY A 28 2.19 13.84 -22.90
N THR A 29 2.58 14.12 -21.68
CA THR A 29 2.44 15.37 -20.92
C THR A 29 2.54 15.11 -19.42
N LEU A 30 3.61 15.60 -18.79
CA LEU A 30 3.96 15.40 -17.39
C LEU A 30 3.16 16.27 -16.39
N ALA A 31 2.00 16.77 -16.75
CA ALA A 31 1.12 17.49 -15.82
C ALA A 31 -0.31 16.93 -15.93
N PRO A 32 -0.81 16.22 -14.90
CA PRO A 32 -2.21 15.82 -14.89
C PRO A 32 -3.08 17.06 -14.78
N LYS A 33 -4.00 17.25 -15.73
CA LYS A 33 -5.09 18.22 -15.58
C LYS A 33 -5.91 17.81 -14.36
N LYS A 34 -6.17 18.74 -13.46
CA LYS A 34 -6.81 18.57 -12.16
C LYS A 34 -8.19 17.87 -12.20
N ASP A 35 -8.82 17.77 -13.36
CA ASP A 35 -10.21 17.36 -13.51
C ASP A 35 -10.44 15.92 -14.04
N SER A 36 -9.38 15.17 -14.36
CA SER A 36 -9.50 13.81 -14.90
C SER A 36 -9.27 12.68 -13.88
N PHE A 37 -9.02 13.00 -12.62
CA PHE A 37 -8.72 12.04 -11.56
C PHE A 37 -9.89 11.73 -10.61
N SER A 38 -11.08 12.24 -10.89
CA SER A 38 -12.23 12.15 -9.97
C SER A 38 -12.89 10.78 -9.90
N THR A 39 -12.50 9.81 -10.73
CA THR A 39 -13.08 8.47 -10.70
C THR A 39 -12.00 7.39 -10.80
N ASN A 40 -11.36 7.06 -9.68
CA ASN A 40 -10.70 5.77 -9.57
C ASN A 40 -11.74 4.77 -9.06
N PRO A 41 -12.25 3.84 -9.89
CA PRO A 41 -13.32 2.92 -9.52
C PRO A 41 -13.02 2.09 -8.28
N LEU A 42 -11.74 1.90 -7.94
CA LEU A 42 -11.33 1.20 -6.73
C LEU A 42 -11.76 1.95 -5.47
N TYR A 43 -11.62 3.29 -5.45
CA TYR A 43 -11.97 4.08 -4.27
C TYR A 43 -13.45 4.39 -4.16
N ASP A 44 -14.12 4.63 -5.28
CA ASP A 44 -15.55 4.98 -5.29
C ASP A 44 -16.44 3.80 -4.89
N ASN A 45 -15.96 2.56 -5.07
CA ASN A 45 -16.71 1.34 -4.71
C ASN A 45 -16.42 0.83 -3.28
N PHE A 46 -15.35 1.31 -2.60
CA PHE A 46 -14.92 0.77 -1.30
C PHE A 46 -15.32 1.61 -0.09
N VAL A 47 -16.08 2.66 -0.25
CA VAL A 47 -16.14 3.75 0.72
C VAL A 47 -17.23 3.59 1.76
N ASP A 48 -18.09 2.61 1.65
CA ASP A 48 -19.12 2.39 2.65
C ASP A 48 -18.55 1.65 3.88
N ARG A 49 -18.57 2.36 5.03
CA ARG A 49 -18.14 1.83 6.32
C ARG A 49 -18.85 0.51 6.68
N ASN A 50 -20.12 0.37 6.33
CA ASN A 50 -20.88 -0.82 6.66
C ASN A 50 -20.37 -2.02 5.86
N THR A 51 -20.11 -1.85 4.57
CA THR A 51 -19.52 -2.87 3.70
C THR A 51 -18.17 -3.32 4.20
N LEU A 52 -17.25 -2.39 4.50
CA LEU A 52 -15.93 -2.72 5.08
C LEU A 52 -16.05 -3.41 6.44
N THR A 53 -16.99 -2.98 7.27
CA THR A 53 -17.25 -3.62 8.56
C THR A 53 -17.75 -5.05 8.39
N GLN A 54 -18.60 -5.31 7.40
CA GLN A 54 -19.09 -6.66 7.10
C GLN A 54 -17.97 -7.56 6.55
N ILE A 55 -17.18 -7.06 5.61
CA ILE A 55 -16.00 -7.78 5.11
C ILE A 55 -15.07 -8.15 6.28
N ALA A 56 -14.70 -7.19 7.12
CA ALA A 56 -13.81 -7.44 8.25
C ALA A 56 -14.40 -8.45 9.25
N LYS A 57 -15.70 -8.39 9.54
CA LYS A 57 -16.37 -9.33 10.45
C LYS A 57 -16.46 -10.75 9.88
N SER A 58 -16.62 -10.90 8.58
CA SER A 58 -16.74 -12.19 7.91
C SER A 58 -15.39 -12.85 7.61
N ASN A 59 -14.30 -12.10 7.67
CA ASN A 59 -12.96 -12.62 7.42
C ASN A 59 -12.33 -13.12 8.74
N PRO A 60 -12.14 -14.45 8.91
CA PRO A 60 -11.60 -15.03 10.15
C PRO A 60 -10.18 -14.53 10.48
N ARG A 61 -9.35 -14.27 9.44
CA ARG A 61 -7.96 -13.83 9.64
C ARG A 61 -7.91 -12.40 10.16
N ILE A 62 -8.75 -11.49 9.65
CA ILE A 62 -8.87 -10.13 10.20
C ILE A 62 -9.28 -10.18 11.67
N MET A 63 -10.30 -10.97 11.99
CA MET A 63 -10.78 -11.08 13.37
C MET A 63 -9.74 -11.69 14.31
N GLU A 64 -8.96 -12.66 13.85
CA GLU A 64 -7.84 -13.24 14.58
C GLU A 64 -6.75 -12.21 14.86
N LEU A 65 -6.29 -11.47 13.84
CA LEU A 65 -5.26 -10.43 13.96
C LEU A 65 -5.67 -9.34 14.95
N LEU A 66 -6.90 -8.87 14.85
CA LEU A 66 -7.40 -7.84 15.76
C LEU A 66 -7.52 -8.38 17.21
N LYS A 67 -8.06 -9.60 17.40
CA LYS A 67 -8.25 -10.19 18.71
C LYS A 67 -6.92 -10.48 19.42
N SER A 68 -5.94 -11.08 18.74
CA SER A 68 -4.62 -11.39 19.30
C SER A 68 -3.86 -10.15 19.73
N ASN A 69 -4.10 -9.03 19.06
CA ASN A 69 -3.50 -7.75 19.42
C ASN A 69 -4.37 -6.87 20.33
N GLN A 70 -5.50 -7.41 20.83
CA GLN A 70 -6.45 -6.70 21.71
C GLN A 70 -7.00 -5.40 21.05
N VAL A 71 -7.15 -5.42 19.74
CA VAL A 71 -7.71 -4.33 18.95
C VAL A 71 -9.21 -4.59 18.73
N ARG A 72 -10.04 -3.60 19.07
CA ARG A 72 -11.47 -3.66 18.75
C ARG A 72 -11.67 -3.34 17.27
N LEU A 73 -12.52 -4.11 16.59
CA LEU A 73 -12.92 -3.79 15.23
C LEU A 73 -13.65 -2.46 15.20
N ASP A 74 -13.06 -1.51 14.53
CA ASP A 74 -13.65 -0.20 14.18
C ASP A 74 -13.07 0.24 12.84
N VAL A 75 -13.94 0.65 11.91
CA VAL A 75 -13.51 1.06 10.57
C VAL A 75 -13.43 2.58 10.53
N ASN A 76 -12.20 3.09 10.38
CA ASN A 76 -11.89 4.51 10.29
C ASN A 76 -11.96 5.01 8.84
N ILE A 77 -13.15 5.36 8.36
CA ILE A 77 -13.36 5.90 7.00
C ILE A 77 -12.64 7.24 6.80
N ARG A 78 -12.52 8.06 7.84
CA ARG A 78 -11.81 9.33 7.73
C ARG A 78 -10.33 9.13 7.36
N GLU A 79 -9.74 8.05 7.86
CA GLU A 79 -8.36 7.72 7.49
C GLU A 79 -8.26 7.35 6.01
N LEU A 80 -9.19 6.56 5.49
CA LEU A 80 -9.22 6.23 4.08
C LEU A 80 -9.35 7.49 3.20
N GLU A 81 -10.20 8.44 3.57
CA GLU A 81 -10.34 9.70 2.84
C GLU A 81 -9.05 10.55 2.88
N LYS A 82 -8.35 10.59 4.01
CA LYS A 82 -7.05 11.28 4.09
C LYS A 82 -6.01 10.65 3.15
N LEU A 83 -5.94 9.32 3.14
CA LEU A 83 -4.97 8.59 2.32
C LEU A 83 -5.18 8.83 0.82
N LYS A 84 -6.43 8.96 0.36
CA LYS A 84 -6.75 9.21 -1.07
C LYS A 84 -6.11 10.47 -1.64
N HIS A 85 -6.01 11.53 -0.87
CA HIS A 85 -5.69 12.87 -1.35
C HIS A 85 -4.25 13.34 -1.05
N GLY A 86 -3.40 12.47 -0.52
CA GLY A 86 -2.05 12.84 -0.13
C GLY A 86 -1.06 11.74 -0.45
N HIS A 87 -0.59 11.12 0.60
CA HIS A 87 0.48 10.15 0.60
C HIS A 87 0.38 9.05 -0.49
N LEU A 88 -0.79 8.43 -0.66
CA LEU A 88 -0.95 7.35 -1.65
C LEU A 88 -0.75 7.85 -3.08
N MET A 89 -1.26 9.04 -3.40
CA MET A 89 -1.07 9.63 -4.73
C MET A 89 0.40 10.00 -4.96
N ASP A 90 1.06 10.57 -3.97
CA ASP A 90 2.48 10.93 -4.04
C ASP A 90 3.34 9.68 -4.20
N THR A 91 3.05 8.61 -3.46
CA THR A 91 3.72 7.31 -3.59
C THR A 91 3.54 6.72 -4.99
N ARG A 92 2.31 6.73 -5.52
CA ARG A 92 2.04 6.26 -6.89
C ARG A 92 2.81 7.05 -7.95
N VAL A 93 2.79 8.38 -7.87
CA VAL A 93 3.50 9.25 -8.83
C VAL A 93 5.01 9.02 -8.72
N THR A 94 5.54 8.91 -7.51
CA THR A 94 6.96 8.64 -7.28
C THR A 94 7.37 7.28 -7.82
N ALA A 95 6.59 6.22 -7.55
CA ALA A 95 6.84 4.87 -8.06
C ALA A 95 6.85 4.85 -9.61
N ALA A 96 5.90 5.52 -10.26
CA ALA A 96 5.85 5.62 -11.72
C ALA A 96 7.05 6.36 -12.30
N LYS A 97 7.53 7.41 -11.64
CA LYS A 97 8.73 8.16 -12.05
C LYS A 97 9.99 7.32 -11.87
N ILE A 98 10.14 6.62 -10.73
CA ILE A 98 11.26 5.68 -10.50
C ILE A 98 11.27 4.65 -11.64
N TYR A 99 10.14 3.97 -11.90
CA TYR A 99 10.02 3.02 -13.01
C TYR A 99 10.46 3.62 -14.34
N SER A 100 10.02 4.85 -14.65
CA SER A 100 10.35 5.52 -15.92
C SER A 100 11.85 5.80 -16.07
N ALA A 101 12.57 6.01 -14.95
CA ALA A 101 14.00 6.29 -14.91
C ALA A 101 14.89 5.03 -14.77
N LEU A 102 14.28 3.82 -14.60
CA LEU A 102 15.04 2.57 -14.52
C LEU A 102 15.70 2.20 -15.86
N PRO A 103 16.81 1.41 -15.83
CA PRO A 103 17.34 0.72 -16.99
C PRO A 103 16.30 -0.23 -17.62
N GLN A 104 16.39 -0.43 -18.94
CA GLN A 104 15.39 -1.20 -19.69
C GLN A 104 15.27 -2.67 -19.24
N ASN A 105 16.38 -3.29 -18.85
CA ASN A 105 16.38 -4.66 -18.35
C ASN A 105 15.52 -4.79 -17.07
N LEU A 106 15.61 -3.85 -16.13
CA LEU A 106 14.82 -3.86 -14.91
C LEU A 106 13.36 -3.47 -15.15
N LYS A 107 13.10 -2.59 -16.12
CA LYS A 107 11.71 -2.26 -16.51
C LYS A 107 10.93 -3.49 -16.99
N SER A 108 11.59 -4.42 -17.68
CA SER A 108 10.93 -5.64 -18.19
C SER A 108 10.50 -6.61 -17.07
N GLU A 109 11.04 -6.46 -15.86
CA GLU A 109 10.70 -7.25 -14.69
C GLU A 109 9.50 -6.68 -13.90
N VAL A 110 9.07 -5.45 -14.22
CA VAL A 110 8.05 -4.71 -13.45
C VAL A 110 6.76 -4.62 -14.24
N ASN A 111 5.67 -5.09 -13.68
CA ASN A 111 4.33 -4.73 -14.16
C ASN A 111 3.95 -3.37 -13.58
N LEU A 112 4.03 -2.32 -14.41
CA LEU A 112 3.73 -0.95 -13.99
C LEU A 112 2.29 -0.77 -13.49
N MET A 113 1.33 -1.51 -14.05
CA MET A 113 -0.08 -1.43 -13.62
C MET A 113 -0.24 -1.96 -12.20
N ASP A 114 0.33 -3.13 -11.93
CA ASP A 114 0.30 -3.74 -10.59
C ASP A 114 1.03 -2.87 -9.57
N LEU A 115 2.20 -2.32 -9.93
CA LEU A 115 2.96 -1.41 -9.09
C LEU A 115 2.17 -0.14 -8.73
N GLN A 116 1.54 0.50 -9.71
CA GLN A 116 0.74 1.70 -9.49
C GLN A 116 -0.50 1.41 -8.64
N GLN A 117 -1.14 0.26 -8.84
CA GLN A 117 -2.27 -0.16 -8.05
C GLN A 117 -1.86 -0.47 -6.61
N ALA A 118 -0.75 -1.18 -6.42
CA ALA A 118 -0.20 -1.43 -5.10
C ALA A 118 0.16 -0.13 -4.36
N ALA A 119 0.78 0.83 -5.04
CA ALA A 119 1.11 2.14 -4.47
C ALA A 119 -0.14 2.91 -4.00
N MET A 120 -1.29 2.72 -4.66
CA MET A 120 -2.55 3.32 -4.22
C MET A 120 -3.23 2.57 -3.08
N LEU A 121 -2.86 1.32 -2.83
CA LEU A 121 -3.56 0.43 -1.90
C LEU A 121 -2.71 -0.03 -0.70
N HIS A 122 -1.39 0.22 -0.70
CA HIS A 122 -0.47 -0.35 0.29
C HIS A 122 -0.89 -0.06 1.75
N ASP A 123 -1.43 1.10 1.99
CA ASP A 123 -1.85 1.58 3.29
C ASP A 123 -3.35 1.35 3.61
N TYR A 124 -4.07 0.64 2.72
CA TYR A 124 -5.52 0.45 2.86
C TYR A 124 -5.95 -0.13 4.21
N GLY A 125 -5.16 -1.02 4.77
CA GLY A 125 -5.44 -1.63 6.07
C GLY A 125 -5.38 -0.66 7.26
N LYS A 126 -4.85 0.56 7.10
CA LYS A 126 -4.87 1.60 8.14
C LYS A 126 -6.28 1.95 8.59
N VAL A 127 -7.31 1.68 7.76
CA VAL A 127 -8.72 1.86 8.14
C VAL A 127 -9.14 1.00 9.35
N LEU A 128 -8.41 -0.07 9.65
CA LEU A 128 -8.65 -0.95 10.80
C LEU A 128 -7.70 -0.68 11.98
N ILE A 129 -6.73 0.22 11.82
CA ILE A 129 -5.82 0.62 12.91
C ILE A 129 -6.50 1.68 13.78
N PRO A 130 -6.46 1.57 15.12
CA PRO A 130 -7.08 2.52 16.02
C PRO A 130 -6.58 3.95 15.80
N ASP A 131 -7.50 4.90 15.72
CA ASP A 131 -7.22 6.32 15.45
C ASP A 131 -6.20 6.91 16.45
N LYS A 132 -6.28 6.52 17.72
CA LYS A 132 -5.34 6.92 18.77
C LYS A 132 -3.89 6.50 18.53
N ILE A 133 -3.66 5.47 17.68
CA ILE A 133 -2.34 5.00 17.26
C ILE A 133 -1.92 5.74 16.00
N LEU A 134 -2.80 5.81 14.98
CA LEU A 134 -2.53 6.50 13.71
C LEU A 134 -2.19 7.98 13.90
N ASN A 135 -2.97 8.67 14.74
CA ASN A 135 -2.87 10.11 14.96
C ASN A 135 -2.19 10.48 16.29
N LYS A 136 -1.39 9.56 16.89
CA LYS A 136 -0.69 9.82 18.13
C LYS A 136 0.31 10.96 17.98
N ASN A 137 0.19 11.96 18.84
CA ASN A 137 1.19 13.01 18.92
C ASN A 137 2.38 12.52 19.77
N GLY A 138 3.43 12.04 19.11
CA GLY A 138 4.64 11.51 19.75
C GLY A 138 5.01 10.10 19.28
N LYS A 139 6.02 9.52 19.93
CA LYS A 139 6.54 8.18 19.58
C LYS A 139 5.54 7.10 19.96
N LEU A 140 5.37 6.11 19.08
CA LEU A 140 4.64 4.88 19.38
C LEU A 140 5.43 4.03 20.38
N THR A 141 4.74 3.43 21.35
CA THR A 141 5.28 2.35 22.18
C THR A 141 5.52 1.11 21.31
N ASP A 142 6.28 0.14 21.82
CA ASP A 142 6.54 -1.08 21.03
C ASP A 142 5.25 -1.86 20.73
N LYS A 143 4.33 -1.94 21.69
CA LYS A 143 2.99 -2.52 21.46
C LYS A 143 2.20 -1.77 20.37
N GLU A 144 2.25 -0.45 20.36
CA GLU A 144 1.57 0.35 19.34
C GLU A 144 2.23 0.21 17.97
N LYS A 145 3.56 0.04 17.91
CA LYS A 145 4.28 -0.28 16.66
C LYS A 145 3.83 -1.62 16.09
N GLU A 146 3.73 -2.66 16.94
CA GLU A 146 3.23 -3.97 16.48
C GLU A 146 1.79 -3.88 15.96
N ILE A 147 0.91 -3.11 16.61
CA ILE A 147 -0.44 -2.86 16.09
C ILE A 147 -0.38 -2.09 14.75
N MET A 148 0.48 -1.09 14.63
CA MET A 148 0.65 -0.33 13.38
C MET A 148 1.09 -1.25 12.23
N LYS A 149 2.00 -2.19 12.47
CA LYS A 149 2.48 -3.14 11.45
C LYS A 149 1.38 -4.03 10.86
N LEU A 150 0.29 -4.23 11.60
CA LEU A 150 -0.84 -5.04 11.11
C LEU A 150 -1.49 -4.46 9.84
N HIS A 151 -1.32 -3.16 9.54
CA HIS A 151 -2.01 -2.53 8.40
C HIS A 151 -1.71 -3.23 7.07
N SER A 152 -0.50 -3.74 6.86
CA SER A 152 -0.12 -4.41 5.63
C SER A 152 -0.87 -5.75 5.45
N GLU A 153 -0.95 -6.57 6.49
CA GLU A 153 -1.70 -7.84 6.45
C GLU A 153 -3.23 -7.60 6.46
N LEU A 154 -3.72 -6.64 7.25
CA LEU A 154 -5.12 -6.24 7.25
C LEU A 154 -5.55 -5.68 5.87
N GLY A 155 -4.68 -4.92 5.22
CA GLY A 155 -4.90 -4.42 3.86
C GLY A 155 -5.01 -5.55 2.86
N TYR A 156 -4.10 -6.51 2.89
CA TYR A 156 -4.15 -7.72 2.07
C TYR A 156 -5.48 -8.47 2.22
N GLU A 157 -5.90 -8.75 3.46
CA GLU A 157 -7.12 -9.50 3.75
C GLU A 157 -8.40 -8.74 3.31
N LEU A 158 -8.45 -7.42 3.54
CA LEU A 158 -9.57 -6.60 3.06
C LEU A 158 -9.66 -6.59 1.53
N LEU A 159 -8.53 -6.46 0.83
CA LEU A 159 -8.48 -6.34 -0.64
C LEU A 159 -8.69 -7.69 -1.33
N LYS A 160 -8.28 -8.79 -0.72
CA LYS A 160 -8.49 -10.15 -1.21
C LYS A 160 -9.99 -10.45 -1.36
N GLU A 161 -10.80 -10.09 -0.37
CA GLU A 161 -12.26 -10.24 -0.41
C GLU A 161 -12.92 -9.36 -1.50
N GLN A 162 -12.17 -8.42 -2.05
CA GLN A 162 -12.62 -7.49 -3.09
C GLN A 162 -12.10 -7.84 -4.48
N GLY A 163 -11.45 -8.99 -4.63
CA GLY A 163 -11.01 -9.53 -5.92
C GLY A 163 -9.81 -8.82 -6.55
N VAL A 164 -8.98 -8.15 -5.74
CA VAL A 164 -7.71 -7.59 -6.21
C VAL A 164 -6.77 -8.72 -6.59
N ASN A 165 -6.00 -8.56 -7.69
CA ASN A 165 -5.13 -9.62 -8.18
C ASN A 165 -3.97 -9.92 -7.20
N GLU A 166 -3.46 -11.15 -7.23
CA GLU A 166 -2.50 -11.66 -6.26
C GLU A 166 -1.15 -10.91 -6.28
N ASN A 167 -0.69 -10.43 -7.44
CA ASN A 167 0.56 -9.65 -7.51
C ASN A 167 0.43 -8.35 -6.72
N VAL A 168 -0.68 -7.62 -6.90
CA VAL A 168 -0.97 -6.40 -6.14
C VAL A 168 -1.14 -6.72 -4.66
N LEU A 169 -1.87 -7.79 -4.32
CA LEU A 169 -2.06 -8.23 -2.93
C LEU A 169 -0.73 -8.52 -2.24
N ASN A 170 0.18 -9.21 -2.90
CA ASN A 170 1.51 -9.50 -2.37
C ASN A 170 2.34 -8.23 -2.18
N LEU A 171 2.31 -7.29 -3.13
CA LEU A 171 2.96 -6.00 -2.98
C LEU A 171 2.38 -5.21 -1.79
N VAL A 172 1.05 -5.20 -1.61
CA VAL A 172 0.39 -4.56 -0.46
C VAL A 172 0.77 -5.24 0.85
N LYS A 173 0.75 -6.57 0.91
CA LYS A 173 1.08 -7.31 2.13
C LYS A 173 2.53 -7.10 2.55
N TYR A 174 3.45 -7.11 1.59
CA TYR A 174 4.88 -7.17 1.85
C TYR A 174 5.65 -5.88 1.52
N HIS A 175 4.96 -4.71 1.40
CA HIS A 175 5.62 -3.44 1.07
C HIS A 175 6.62 -2.95 2.14
N HIS A 176 6.55 -3.49 3.35
CA HIS A 176 7.53 -3.28 4.40
C HIS A 176 8.51 -4.44 4.58
N GLN A 177 8.47 -5.42 3.68
CA GLN A 177 9.46 -6.48 3.68
C GLN A 177 10.76 -6.01 3.00
N THR A 178 11.86 -6.61 3.42
CA THR A 178 13.19 -6.27 2.92
C THR A 178 13.82 -7.46 2.19
N PRO A 179 14.78 -7.26 1.28
CA PRO A 179 15.44 -8.36 0.56
C PRO A 179 16.12 -9.38 1.48
N ASP A 180 16.56 -8.96 2.67
CA ASP A 180 17.17 -9.82 3.70
C ASP A 180 16.14 -10.56 4.59
N GLY A 181 14.83 -10.31 4.37
CA GLY A 181 13.74 -10.96 5.09
C GLY A 181 13.48 -10.43 6.52
N ASN A 182 14.15 -9.35 6.94
CA ASN A 182 14.02 -8.77 8.29
C ASN A 182 12.88 -7.75 8.42
N GLY A 183 12.09 -7.54 7.36
CA GLY A 183 10.91 -6.66 7.36
C GLY A 183 9.68 -7.31 8.00
N TYR A 184 8.50 -6.79 7.65
CA TYR A 184 7.21 -7.32 8.11
C TYR A 184 6.12 -7.24 7.03
N PRO A 185 5.04 -8.05 7.14
CA PRO A 185 4.91 -9.22 8.01
C PRO A 185 5.85 -10.34 7.55
N GLU A 186 6.03 -11.39 8.40
CA GLU A 186 6.78 -12.58 8.00
C GLU A 186 6.25 -13.18 6.70
N ILE A 187 7.16 -13.55 5.79
CA ILE A 187 6.79 -14.17 4.52
C ILE A 187 6.41 -15.63 4.76
N THR A 188 5.15 -15.95 4.49
CA THR A 188 4.58 -17.29 4.72
C THR A 188 4.22 -18.04 3.44
N ASN A 189 4.58 -17.46 2.28
CA ASN A 189 4.37 -18.03 0.94
C ASN A 189 5.65 -17.93 0.10
N ASP A 190 5.59 -18.21 -1.19
CA ASP A 190 6.74 -18.15 -2.10
C ASP A 190 7.11 -16.74 -2.57
N PHE A 191 6.51 -15.69 -1.97
CA PHE A 191 6.84 -14.30 -2.31
C PHE A 191 8.30 -14.00 -1.99
N LYS A 192 8.94 -13.31 -2.93
CA LYS A 192 10.30 -12.77 -2.75
C LYS A 192 10.26 -11.30 -3.11
N PRO A 193 10.73 -10.41 -2.20
CA PRO A 193 10.86 -9.00 -2.52
C PRO A 193 11.70 -8.82 -3.80
N ASP A 194 11.06 -8.33 -4.84
CA ASP A 194 11.62 -8.09 -6.17
C ASP A 194 11.88 -6.59 -6.40
N ILE A 195 12.20 -6.21 -7.63
CA ILE A 195 12.41 -4.81 -8.01
C ILE A 195 11.13 -3.97 -7.83
N SER A 196 9.93 -4.56 -8.04
CA SER A 196 8.65 -3.86 -7.83
C SER A 196 8.43 -3.52 -6.36
N SER A 197 8.74 -4.46 -5.46
CA SER A 197 8.69 -4.28 -4.01
C SER A 197 9.63 -3.17 -3.56
N GLN A 198 10.85 -3.13 -4.08
CA GLN A 198 11.84 -2.11 -3.74
C GLN A 198 11.48 -0.73 -4.27
N ILE A 199 10.88 -0.64 -5.46
CA ILE A 199 10.34 0.62 -5.99
C ILE A 199 9.23 1.13 -5.09
N LEU A 200 8.29 0.25 -4.69
CA LEU A 200 7.18 0.62 -3.81
C LEU A 200 7.70 1.11 -2.46
N ALA A 201 8.61 0.37 -1.83
CA ALA A 201 9.21 0.73 -0.54
C ALA A 201 9.98 2.07 -0.61
N ALA A 202 10.77 2.30 -1.67
CA ALA A 202 11.49 3.55 -1.87
C ALA A 202 10.52 4.73 -2.10
N ALA A 203 9.47 4.53 -2.89
CA ALA A 203 8.48 5.55 -3.18
C ALA A 203 7.64 5.92 -1.95
N ASP A 204 7.19 4.92 -1.16
CA ASP A 204 6.49 5.12 0.10
C ASP A 204 7.36 5.90 1.09
N LYS A 205 8.58 5.42 1.36
CA LYS A 205 9.50 6.09 2.27
C LYS A 205 9.82 7.51 1.84
N TYR A 206 10.09 7.74 0.55
CA TYR A 206 10.36 9.08 0.03
C TYR A 206 9.16 10.00 0.21
N SER A 207 7.96 9.56 -0.16
CA SER A 207 6.73 10.33 -0.01
C SER A 207 6.46 10.68 1.46
N ALA A 208 6.64 9.71 2.38
CA ALA A 208 6.48 9.91 3.80
C ALA A 208 7.50 10.89 4.41
N LEU A 209 8.75 10.92 3.91
CA LEU A 209 9.78 11.87 4.35
C LEU A 209 9.50 13.30 3.85
N ARG A 210 8.90 13.43 2.66
CA ARG A 210 8.54 14.69 2.00
C ARG A 210 7.22 15.28 2.48
N GLU A 211 6.42 14.50 3.21
CA GLU A 211 5.12 14.92 3.75
C GLU A 211 5.31 15.66 5.09
N LYS A 212 4.62 16.81 5.25
CA LYS A 212 4.52 17.47 6.54
C LYS A 212 3.51 16.73 7.43
N ARG A 213 3.95 16.28 8.59
CA ARG A 213 3.12 15.59 9.59
C ARG A 213 2.98 16.45 10.85
N SER A 214 1.98 16.15 11.69
CA SER A 214 1.70 16.91 12.92
C SER A 214 2.89 17.01 13.90
N TYR A 215 3.83 16.05 13.81
CA TYR A 215 4.99 15.95 14.71
C TYR A 215 6.34 16.10 13.99
N LYS A 216 6.35 16.35 12.66
CA LYS A 216 7.58 16.44 11.86
C LYS A 216 7.35 17.35 10.64
N ASP A 217 8.25 18.30 10.43
CA ASP A 217 8.29 19.05 9.18
C ASP A 217 8.72 18.16 8.00
N ALA A 218 8.29 18.54 6.79
CA ALA A 218 8.73 17.89 5.56
C ALA A 218 10.24 18.05 5.38
N MET A 219 10.92 16.95 5.07
CA MET A 219 12.33 17.01 4.69
C MET A 219 12.50 17.65 3.31
N THR A 220 13.63 18.28 3.07
CA THR A 220 14.05 18.64 1.71
C THR A 220 14.29 17.38 0.87
N ARG A 221 14.36 17.54 -0.45
CA ARG A 221 14.69 16.43 -1.36
C ARG A 221 16.00 15.74 -0.99
N ASP A 222 17.03 16.53 -0.74
CA ASP A 222 18.37 16.01 -0.50
C ASP A 222 18.47 15.30 0.87
N GLU A 223 17.79 15.80 1.89
CA GLU A 223 17.66 15.12 3.19
C GLU A 223 16.93 13.77 3.04
N ALA A 224 15.82 13.72 2.29
CA ALA A 224 15.10 12.48 2.05
C ALA A 224 15.94 11.46 1.26
N LEU A 225 16.68 11.91 0.25
CA LEU A 225 17.59 11.07 -0.52
C LEU A 225 18.74 10.53 0.36
N ALA A 226 19.29 11.35 1.25
CA ALA A 226 20.35 10.90 2.18
C ALA A 226 19.84 9.75 3.08
N VAL A 227 18.61 9.85 3.59
CA VAL A 227 17.99 8.76 4.39
C VAL A 227 17.83 7.48 3.57
N ILE A 228 17.41 7.56 2.30
CA ILE A 228 17.22 6.38 1.45
C ILE A 228 18.58 5.81 1.00
N GLN A 229 19.62 6.64 0.89
CA GLN A 229 20.99 6.17 0.62
C GLN A 229 21.52 5.23 1.71
N GLU A 230 21.11 5.42 2.96
CA GLU A 230 21.43 4.49 4.05
C GLU A 230 20.80 3.10 3.81
N ASP A 231 19.57 3.05 3.27
CA ASP A 231 18.94 1.78 2.91
C ASP A 231 19.69 1.06 1.79
N VAL A 232 20.24 1.80 0.82
CA VAL A 232 21.11 1.21 -0.22
C VAL A 232 22.36 0.62 0.39
N THR A 233 23.01 1.35 1.29
CA THR A 233 24.21 0.90 1.99
C THR A 233 23.96 -0.38 2.80
N ASN A 234 22.77 -0.50 3.35
CA ASN A 234 22.33 -1.67 4.12
C ASN A 234 21.75 -2.80 3.25
N GLY A 235 21.76 -2.66 1.92
CA GLY A 235 21.23 -3.68 1.00
C GLY A 235 19.70 -3.81 0.97
N LEU A 236 18.97 -2.83 1.52
CA LEU A 236 17.50 -2.85 1.60
C LEU A 236 16.85 -2.31 0.32
N ILE A 237 17.54 -1.45 -0.41
CA ILE A 237 17.11 -0.86 -1.69
C ILE A 237 18.24 -1.06 -2.71
N ALA A 238 17.91 -1.50 -3.92
CA ALA A 238 18.87 -1.65 -5.01
C ALA A 238 19.44 -0.29 -5.44
N PRO A 239 20.75 -0.21 -5.74
CA PRO A 239 21.37 1.03 -6.22
C PRO A 239 20.68 1.62 -7.46
N GLU A 240 20.14 0.79 -8.33
CA GLU A 240 19.43 1.21 -9.55
C GLU A 240 18.11 1.92 -9.22
N VAL A 241 17.36 1.43 -8.21
CA VAL A 241 16.13 2.07 -7.72
C VAL A 241 16.45 3.44 -7.11
N TYR A 242 17.48 3.50 -6.27
CA TYR A 242 17.94 4.77 -5.71
C TYR A 242 18.42 5.74 -6.79
N SER A 243 19.22 5.26 -7.75
CA SER A 243 19.72 6.10 -8.86
C SER A 243 18.57 6.64 -9.70
N ALA A 244 17.51 5.85 -9.91
CA ALA A 244 16.30 6.29 -10.60
C ALA A 244 15.54 7.35 -9.77
N LEU A 245 15.37 7.14 -8.46
CA LEU A 245 14.75 8.11 -7.55
C LEU A 245 15.56 9.43 -7.50
N ALA A 246 16.86 9.36 -7.48
CA ALA A 246 17.72 10.54 -7.41
C ALA A 246 17.71 11.40 -8.71
N ARG A 247 17.16 10.91 -9.81
CA ARG A 247 17.01 11.65 -11.08
C ARG A 247 15.67 12.38 -11.21
N ILE A 248 14.71 12.13 -10.34
CA ILE A 248 13.35 12.68 -10.39
C ILE A 248 13.10 13.75 -9.27
#